data_c3a6275c18b78e66aae666c9fcf1aa61
#
_entry.id   c3a6275c18b78e66aae666c9fcf1aa61
#
_cell.length_a   1.000
_cell.length_b   1.000
_cell.length_c   1.000
_cell.angle_alpha   90.00
_cell.angle_beta   90.00
_cell.angle_gamma   90.00
#
_symmetry.space_group_name_H-M   'P 1'
#
loop_
_entity.id
_entity.type
_entity.pdbx_description
1 polymer ?
#
loop_
_entity_poly.entity_id
_entity_poly.type
_entity_poly.pdbx_seq_one_letter_code
_entity_poly.pdbx_strand_id
1 'polypeptide(L)'
;MENTKKRLVDKSVEAFIMGIEIYNKPTIKYRIEGFSFFICNAWELMLKAELLNRDESIYFKDMPNRTLSLGEVIKKIYSDKNTRIRLNLEKIIELRNTSTHFITEDYEVKYAPLFQACTINFVNEIQRFHDVDITKYIPQNFLTISARYEPLSNEEIKLKYPAEIAERLIKQANEIDVLSKEYNSDKFSINIKQQLFITKKKSDADFTVKVDRTSNNKVAFIKELKNPSDTHKYSYNNVITAVNERLNKQNLKLYYTPGFNQYVLNLIIDFYDIKRIPKYSYEHIIGKQHSFTYSQQFIDFIMDEIKKDPKNFVESLKKSNKKR
;
A
#
# COMPACT_ATOMS: atom_id res chain seq x y z
N MET A 1 -17.44 2.66 41.20
CA MET A 1 -17.59 2.27 39.77
C MET A 1 -16.79 3.18 38.81
N GLU A 2 -16.91 4.47 38.93
CA GLU A 2 -16.22 5.44 38.04
C GLU A 2 -14.70 5.28 38.01
N ASN A 3 -14.04 5.07 39.14
CA ASN A 3 -12.61 4.80 39.23
C ASN A 3 -12.20 3.51 38.48
N THR A 4 -13.04 2.46 38.53
CA THR A 4 -12.76 1.20 37.80
C THR A 4 -12.86 1.39 36.31
N LYS A 5 -13.88 2.11 35.80
CA LYS A 5 -14.04 2.43 34.38
C LYS A 5 -12.81 3.18 33.85
N LYS A 6 -12.42 4.27 34.52
CA LYS A 6 -11.26 5.06 34.17
C LYS A 6 -9.98 4.21 34.10
N ARG A 7 -9.75 3.39 35.13
CA ARG A 7 -8.56 2.49 35.15
C ARG A 7 -8.56 1.47 34.03
N LEU A 8 -9.71 0.95 33.61
CA LEU A 8 -9.82 0.06 32.45
C LEU A 8 -9.47 0.79 31.15
N VAL A 9 -9.95 2.02 30.96
CA VAL A 9 -9.62 2.85 29.80
C VAL A 9 -8.12 3.19 29.77
N ASP A 10 -7.56 3.66 30.89
CA ASP A 10 -6.14 4.00 30.97
C ASP A 10 -5.26 2.78 30.64
N LYS A 11 -5.59 1.60 31.21
CA LYS A 11 -4.89 0.34 30.89
C LYS A 11 -5.09 -0.13 29.47
N SER A 12 -6.23 0.13 28.87
CA SER A 12 -6.50 -0.14 27.47
C SER A 12 -5.59 0.69 26.55
N VAL A 13 -5.41 1.99 26.84
CA VAL A 13 -4.50 2.87 26.11
C VAL A 13 -3.06 2.37 26.22
N GLU A 14 -2.59 2.03 27.42
CA GLU A 14 -1.24 1.49 27.62
C GLU A 14 -1.02 0.19 26.83
N ALA A 15 -1.98 -0.74 26.86
CA ALA A 15 -1.90 -1.99 26.12
C ALA A 15 -1.87 -1.73 24.61
N PHE A 16 -2.67 -0.77 24.11
CA PHE A 16 -2.66 -0.36 22.70
C PHE A 16 -1.30 0.17 22.28
N ILE A 17 -0.73 1.10 23.06
CA ILE A 17 0.62 1.67 22.78
C ILE A 17 1.66 0.57 22.75
N MET A 18 1.66 -0.36 23.73
CA MET A 18 2.59 -1.50 23.75
C MET A 18 2.47 -2.35 22.49
N GLY A 19 1.25 -2.63 22.02
CA GLY A 19 1.01 -3.37 20.79
C GLY A 19 1.65 -2.69 19.59
N ILE A 20 1.38 -1.39 19.39
CA ILE A 20 1.92 -0.60 18.28
C ILE A 20 3.44 -0.51 18.35
N GLU A 21 4.02 -0.24 19.51
CA GLU A 21 5.48 -0.17 19.70
C GLU A 21 6.16 -1.49 19.36
N ILE A 22 5.63 -2.63 19.81
CA ILE A 22 6.18 -3.94 19.50
C ILE A 22 6.08 -4.22 17.99
N TYR A 23 4.93 -3.96 17.37
CA TYR A 23 4.73 -4.22 15.94
C TYR A 23 5.72 -3.42 15.07
N ASN A 24 5.98 -2.18 15.45
CA ASN A 24 6.86 -1.28 14.71
C ASN A 24 8.37 -1.48 15.00
N LYS A 25 8.75 -2.50 15.79
CA LYS A 25 10.15 -2.87 16.04
C LYS A 25 10.58 -4.02 15.12
N PRO A 26 11.18 -3.75 13.94
CA PRO A 26 11.53 -4.81 12.97
C PRO A 26 12.57 -5.81 13.49
N THR A 27 13.29 -5.46 14.55
CA THR A 27 14.28 -6.34 15.20
C THR A 27 13.64 -7.38 16.13
N ILE A 28 12.36 -7.20 16.51
CA ILE A 28 11.64 -8.16 17.34
C ILE A 28 10.96 -9.17 16.42
N LYS A 29 11.46 -10.41 16.42
CA LYS A 29 10.85 -11.47 15.62
C LYS A 29 9.44 -11.85 16.09
N TYR A 30 9.18 -11.76 17.38
CA TYR A 30 7.90 -12.06 18.04
C TYR A 30 6.91 -10.87 18.00
N ARG A 31 7.05 -9.97 17.02
CA ARG A 31 6.26 -8.72 16.98
C ARG A 31 4.79 -8.94 16.62
N ILE A 32 4.49 -9.93 15.78
CA ILE A 32 3.11 -10.26 15.36
C ILE A 32 2.32 -10.82 16.52
N GLU A 33 2.91 -11.78 17.22
CA GLU A 33 2.35 -12.40 18.41
C GLU A 33 2.17 -11.37 19.52
N GLY A 34 3.22 -10.58 19.77
CA GLY A 34 3.20 -9.50 20.75
C GLY A 34 2.11 -8.48 20.46
N PHE A 35 2.01 -8.02 19.21
CA PHE A 35 0.93 -7.14 18.77
C PHE A 35 -0.44 -7.77 19.00
N SER A 36 -0.65 -8.99 18.52
CA SER A 36 -1.93 -9.67 18.62
C SER A 36 -2.39 -9.86 20.08
N PHE A 37 -1.45 -10.13 20.98
CA PHE A 37 -1.72 -10.22 22.41
C PHE A 37 -2.15 -8.88 22.99
N PHE A 38 -1.34 -7.83 22.78
CA PHE A 38 -1.62 -6.53 23.39
C PHE A 38 -2.82 -5.82 22.78
N ILE A 39 -3.06 -5.94 21.47
CA ILE A 39 -4.23 -5.33 20.84
C ILE A 39 -5.53 -6.01 21.30
N CYS A 40 -5.54 -7.34 21.46
CA CYS A 40 -6.69 -8.04 22.04
C CYS A 40 -6.96 -7.59 23.49
N ASN A 41 -5.89 -7.41 24.28
CA ASN A 41 -6.04 -6.93 25.66
C ASN A 41 -6.57 -5.47 25.69
N ALA A 42 -6.05 -4.61 24.81
CA ALA A 42 -6.54 -3.24 24.68
C ALA A 42 -8.04 -3.19 24.38
N TRP A 43 -8.49 -3.94 23.38
CA TRP A 43 -9.91 -4.03 23.05
C TRP A 43 -10.76 -4.61 24.19
N GLU A 44 -10.27 -5.65 24.86
CA GLU A 44 -11.00 -6.27 25.98
C GLU A 44 -11.25 -5.28 27.10
N LEU A 45 -10.21 -4.53 27.51
CA LEU A 45 -10.30 -3.55 28.58
C LEU A 45 -11.22 -2.37 28.20
N MET A 46 -11.09 -1.84 26.98
CA MET A 46 -11.93 -0.75 26.47
C MET A 46 -13.41 -1.16 26.43
N LEU A 47 -13.71 -2.33 25.86
CA LEU A 47 -15.08 -2.79 25.73
C LEU A 47 -15.69 -3.20 27.08
N LYS A 48 -14.89 -3.68 28.06
CA LYS A 48 -15.34 -3.89 29.42
C LYS A 48 -15.70 -2.56 30.09
N ALA A 49 -14.92 -1.52 29.89
CA ALA A 49 -15.30 -0.18 30.39
C ALA A 49 -16.62 0.29 29.79
N GLU A 50 -16.84 0.01 28.49
CA GLU A 50 -18.11 0.34 27.82
C GLU A 50 -19.30 -0.49 28.37
N LEU A 51 -19.14 -1.78 28.68
CA LEU A 51 -20.19 -2.54 29.37
C LEU A 51 -20.57 -1.90 30.70
N LEU A 52 -19.56 -1.46 31.47
CA LEU A 52 -19.82 -0.74 32.73
C LEU A 52 -20.51 0.63 32.51
N ASN A 53 -20.28 1.31 31.39
CA ASN A 53 -21.00 2.52 31.00
C ASN A 53 -22.48 2.23 30.69
N ARG A 54 -22.78 1.02 30.20
CA ARG A 54 -24.15 0.55 29.94
C ARG A 54 -24.80 -0.12 31.14
N ASP A 55 -24.20 -0.02 32.34
CA ASP A 55 -24.61 -0.69 33.55
C ASP A 55 -24.71 -2.23 33.45
N GLU A 56 -23.90 -2.80 32.53
CA GLU A 56 -23.77 -4.24 32.33
C GLU A 56 -22.60 -4.83 33.13
N SER A 57 -22.79 -6.08 33.64
CA SER A 57 -21.73 -6.82 34.34
C SER A 57 -20.62 -7.26 33.37
N ILE A 58 -19.39 -7.08 33.82
CA ILE A 58 -18.19 -7.61 33.14
C ILE A 58 -17.81 -9.01 33.60
N TYR A 59 -18.60 -9.62 34.51
CA TYR A 59 -18.37 -10.95 35.05
C TYR A 59 -19.35 -11.96 34.46
N PHE A 60 -18.95 -13.23 34.44
CA PHE A 60 -19.87 -14.31 34.12
C PHE A 60 -20.93 -14.46 35.22
N LYS A 61 -22.18 -14.72 34.80
CA LYS A 61 -23.29 -14.90 35.74
C LYS A 61 -23.04 -16.06 36.72
N ASP A 62 -22.50 -17.17 36.18
CA ASP A 62 -22.27 -18.41 36.94
C ASP A 62 -20.90 -18.46 37.61
N MET A 63 -20.00 -17.52 37.29
CA MET A 63 -18.64 -17.43 37.83
C MET A 63 -18.30 -15.98 38.19
N PRO A 64 -18.74 -15.46 39.31
CA PRO A 64 -18.57 -14.04 39.66
C PRO A 64 -17.13 -13.58 39.87
N ASN A 65 -16.20 -14.53 40.05
CA ASN A 65 -14.76 -14.25 40.14
C ASN A 65 -14.04 -14.24 38.77
N ARG A 66 -14.77 -14.54 37.69
CA ARG A 66 -14.19 -14.57 36.33
C ARG A 66 -14.81 -13.52 35.46
N THR A 67 -13.96 -12.66 34.88
CA THR A 67 -14.41 -11.66 33.92
C THR A 67 -14.66 -12.27 32.54
N LEU A 68 -15.56 -11.67 31.78
CA LEU A 68 -15.86 -12.04 30.39
C LEU A 68 -14.59 -11.97 29.52
N SER A 69 -14.45 -12.90 28.61
CA SER A 69 -13.41 -12.87 27.59
C SER A 69 -13.70 -11.82 26.51
N LEU A 70 -12.68 -11.39 25.75
CA LEU A 70 -12.86 -10.48 24.62
C LEU A 70 -13.97 -10.96 23.68
N GLY A 71 -14.00 -12.25 23.31
CA GLY A 71 -15.02 -12.81 22.43
C GLY A 71 -16.45 -12.65 22.97
N GLU A 72 -16.65 -12.81 24.29
CA GLU A 72 -17.96 -12.61 24.91
C GLU A 72 -18.35 -11.13 24.95
N VAL A 73 -17.41 -10.25 25.25
CA VAL A 73 -17.65 -8.80 25.27
C VAL A 73 -17.99 -8.26 23.89
N ILE A 74 -17.30 -8.71 22.86
CA ILE A 74 -17.57 -8.34 21.45
C ILE A 74 -19.02 -8.69 21.07
N LYS A 75 -19.49 -9.89 21.41
CA LYS A 75 -20.86 -10.34 21.10
C LYS A 75 -21.92 -9.47 21.76
N LYS A 76 -21.64 -8.96 22.96
CA LYS A 76 -22.55 -8.07 23.69
C LYS A 76 -22.59 -6.66 23.09
N ILE A 77 -21.42 -6.10 22.77
CA ILE A 77 -21.31 -4.72 22.24
C ILE A 77 -21.74 -4.64 20.77
N TYR A 78 -21.27 -5.60 19.95
CA TYR A 78 -21.58 -5.72 18.54
C TYR A 78 -22.49 -6.92 18.30
N SER A 79 -23.78 -6.77 18.61
CA SER A 79 -24.78 -7.85 18.54
C SER A 79 -24.98 -8.40 17.14
N ASP A 80 -24.90 -7.56 16.10
CA ASP A 80 -24.94 -8.01 14.71
C ASP A 80 -23.65 -8.73 14.34
N LYS A 81 -23.79 -10.02 13.97
CA LYS A 81 -22.68 -10.89 13.55
C LYS A 81 -21.96 -10.39 12.31
N ASN A 82 -22.62 -9.63 11.45
CA ASN A 82 -22.08 -9.11 10.21
C ASN A 82 -21.39 -7.75 10.36
N THR A 83 -21.35 -7.18 11.57
CA THR A 83 -20.63 -5.94 11.83
C THR A 83 -19.14 -6.11 11.49
N ARG A 84 -18.61 -5.27 10.62
CA ARG A 84 -17.24 -5.37 10.10
C ARG A 84 -16.17 -5.33 11.19
N ILE A 85 -16.39 -4.52 12.21
CA ILE A 85 -15.52 -4.46 13.40
C ILE A 85 -15.51 -5.79 14.14
N ARG A 86 -16.68 -6.41 14.34
CA ARG A 86 -16.78 -7.72 15.00
C ARG A 86 -16.04 -8.80 14.20
N LEU A 87 -16.25 -8.88 12.90
CA LEU A 87 -15.56 -9.84 12.02
C LEU A 87 -14.04 -9.64 12.04
N ASN A 88 -13.57 -8.39 12.02
CA ASN A 88 -12.15 -8.08 12.15
C ASN A 88 -11.60 -8.60 13.48
N LEU A 89 -12.24 -8.25 14.59
CA LEU A 89 -11.81 -8.67 15.94
C LEU A 89 -11.84 -10.19 16.14
N GLU A 90 -12.86 -10.89 15.61
CA GLU A 90 -12.94 -12.35 15.66
C GLU A 90 -11.75 -12.98 14.92
N LYS A 91 -11.33 -12.45 13.77
CA LYS A 91 -10.13 -12.90 13.03
C LYS A 91 -8.83 -12.58 13.78
N ILE A 92 -8.72 -11.44 14.44
CA ILE A 92 -7.57 -11.11 15.29
C ILE A 92 -7.46 -12.06 16.50
N ILE A 93 -8.58 -12.41 17.14
CA ILE A 93 -8.63 -13.39 18.23
C ILE A 93 -8.19 -14.78 17.75
N GLU A 94 -8.68 -15.20 16.58
CA GLU A 94 -8.29 -16.47 15.97
C GLU A 94 -6.78 -16.51 15.71
N LEU A 95 -6.23 -15.44 15.14
CA LEU A 95 -4.80 -15.29 14.92
C LEU A 95 -4.00 -15.36 16.23
N ARG A 96 -4.40 -14.59 17.26
CA ARG A 96 -3.75 -14.64 18.58
C ARG A 96 -3.69 -16.06 19.13
N ASN A 97 -4.82 -16.78 19.07
CA ASN A 97 -4.90 -18.14 19.58
C ASN A 97 -4.04 -19.14 18.78
N THR A 98 -3.87 -18.88 17.48
CA THR A 98 -3.03 -19.70 16.58
C THR A 98 -1.56 -19.35 16.76
N SER A 99 -1.21 -18.07 16.80
CA SER A 99 0.17 -17.58 16.82
C SER A 99 0.92 -17.92 18.10
N THR A 100 0.21 -18.07 19.22
CA THR A 100 0.82 -18.46 20.50
C THR A 100 1.48 -19.88 20.44
N HIS A 101 1.10 -20.67 19.45
CA HIS A 101 1.56 -22.07 19.32
C HIS A 101 2.33 -22.34 18.03
N PHE A 102 2.39 -21.39 17.08
CA PHE A 102 2.99 -21.59 15.75
C PHE A 102 3.73 -20.34 15.28
N ILE A 103 4.76 -20.54 14.44
CA ILE A 103 5.58 -19.47 13.87
C ILE A 103 4.78 -18.74 12.78
N THR A 104 4.58 -17.42 12.91
CA THR A 104 3.72 -16.62 12.02
C THR A 104 4.44 -15.51 11.26
N GLU A 105 5.75 -15.38 11.40
CA GLU A 105 6.55 -14.29 10.80
C GLU A 105 6.35 -14.14 9.28
N ASP A 106 6.21 -15.25 8.55
CA ASP A 106 6.07 -15.24 7.09
C ASP A 106 4.68 -14.81 6.60
N TYR A 107 3.70 -14.74 7.51
CA TYR A 107 2.32 -14.35 7.22
C TYR A 107 2.01 -12.89 7.53
N GLU A 108 2.98 -12.15 8.03
CA GLU A 108 2.80 -10.74 8.40
C GLU A 108 2.13 -9.93 7.28
N VAL A 109 2.57 -10.12 6.03
CA VAL A 109 2.02 -9.41 4.88
C VAL A 109 0.52 -9.68 4.69
N LYS A 110 0.06 -10.90 5.00
CA LYS A 110 -1.36 -11.27 4.92
C LYS A 110 -2.19 -10.70 6.07
N TYR A 111 -1.60 -10.59 7.25
CA TYR A 111 -2.30 -10.09 8.45
C TYR A 111 -2.21 -8.57 8.60
N ALA A 112 -1.20 -7.91 8.02
CA ALA A 112 -1.01 -6.48 8.13
C ALA A 112 -2.28 -5.66 7.78
N PRO A 113 -3.06 -5.96 6.73
CA PRO A 113 -4.32 -5.27 6.44
C PRO A 113 -5.37 -5.41 7.55
N LEU A 114 -5.46 -6.57 8.20
CA LEU A 114 -6.35 -6.79 9.34
C LEU A 114 -5.89 -6.02 10.57
N PHE A 115 -4.58 -6.01 10.84
CA PHE A 115 -3.99 -5.27 11.93
C PHE A 115 -4.20 -3.77 11.77
N GLN A 116 -4.02 -3.26 10.55
CA GLN A 116 -4.24 -1.85 10.26
C GLN A 116 -5.70 -1.46 10.49
N ALA A 117 -6.65 -2.26 10.01
CA ALA A 117 -8.08 -2.02 10.26
C ALA A 117 -8.39 -2.08 11.76
N CYS A 118 -7.87 -3.10 12.48
CA CYS A 118 -8.05 -3.26 13.91
C CYS A 118 -7.55 -2.04 14.71
N THR A 119 -6.38 -1.51 14.32
CA THR A 119 -5.76 -0.33 14.93
C THR A 119 -6.63 0.91 14.73
N ILE A 120 -7.06 1.19 13.50
CA ILE A 120 -7.90 2.37 13.19
C ILE A 120 -9.28 2.23 13.84
N ASN A 121 -9.87 1.03 13.82
CA ASN A 121 -11.13 0.79 14.52
C ASN A 121 -11.00 1.06 16.02
N PHE A 122 -9.90 0.64 16.65
CA PHE A 122 -9.67 0.91 18.08
C PHE A 122 -9.61 2.41 18.36
N VAL A 123 -8.85 3.17 17.58
CA VAL A 123 -8.75 4.63 17.72
C VAL A 123 -10.12 5.31 17.62
N ASN A 124 -10.93 4.89 16.64
CA ASN A 124 -12.26 5.44 16.45
C ASN A 124 -13.24 5.04 17.56
N GLU A 125 -13.20 3.79 18.01
CA GLU A 125 -14.14 3.30 19.03
C GLU A 125 -13.80 3.81 20.44
N ILE A 126 -12.50 3.96 20.80
CA ILE A 126 -12.13 4.54 22.10
C ILE A 126 -12.50 6.02 22.15
N GLN A 127 -12.35 6.76 21.05
CA GLN A 127 -12.84 8.14 20.96
C GLN A 127 -14.38 8.18 21.10
N ARG A 128 -15.08 7.27 20.43
CA ARG A 128 -16.55 7.22 20.45
C ARG A 128 -17.12 6.85 21.82
N PHE A 129 -16.52 5.87 22.50
CA PHE A 129 -17.07 5.33 23.76
C PHE A 129 -16.58 6.10 24.99
N HIS A 130 -15.36 6.61 24.96
CA HIS A 130 -14.68 7.12 26.15
C HIS A 130 -14.10 8.52 25.99
N ASP A 131 -14.30 9.17 24.84
CA ASP A 131 -13.77 10.50 24.50
C ASP A 131 -12.24 10.63 24.69
N VAL A 132 -11.51 9.54 24.35
CA VAL A 132 -10.05 9.49 24.42
C VAL A 132 -9.44 9.64 23.03
N ASP A 133 -8.65 10.69 22.86
CA ASP A 133 -7.88 10.93 21.64
C ASP A 133 -6.48 10.28 21.73
N ILE A 134 -6.35 9.14 21.07
CA ILE A 134 -5.10 8.36 21.02
C ILE A 134 -3.95 9.13 20.34
N THR A 135 -4.25 10.06 19.43
CA THR A 135 -3.22 10.81 18.70
C THR A 135 -2.36 11.68 19.62
N LYS A 136 -2.83 11.99 20.82
CA LYS A 136 -2.06 12.68 21.85
C LYS A 136 -0.94 11.85 22.46
N TYR A 137 -1.04 10.53 22.36
CA TYR A 137 -0.08 9.58 22.96
C TYR A 137 0.89 8.98 21.93
N ILE A 138 0.51 8.96 20.66
CA ILE A 138 1.29 8.31 19.60
C ILE A 138 1.53 9.31 18.46
N PRO A 139 2.80 9.60 18.10
CA PRO A 139 3.11 10.40 16.91
C PRO A 139 2.54 9.75 15.65
N GLN A 140 2.00 10.56 14.74
CA GLN A 140 1.34 10.07 13.51
C GLN A 140 2.30 9.45 12.47
N ASN A 141 3.62 9.64 12.63
CA ASN A 141 4.62 9.27 11.64
C ASN A 141 5.28 7.93 11.97
N PHE A 142 4.62 6.82 11.65
CA PHE A 142 5.24 5.49 11.65
C PHE A 142 5.57 5.06 10.22
N LEU A 143 6.83 5.21 9.82
CA LEU A 143 7.34 4.64 8.58
C LEU A 143 7.92 3.26 8.88
N THR A 144 7.22 2.21 8.49
CA THR A 144 7.76 0.85 8.48
C THR A 144 8.41 0.60 7.12
N ILE A 145 9.74 0.46 7.09
CA ILE A 145 10.47 0.05 5.88
C ILE A 145 10.52 -1.46 5.87
N SER A 146 9.90 -2.09 4.85
CA SER A 146 9.97 -3.53 4.66
C SER A 146 11.03 -3.89 3.62
N ALA A 147 11.87 -4.89 3.92
CA ALA A 147 12.87 -5.38 2.98
C ALA A 147 12.28 -6.42 1.99
N ARG A 148 11.10 -6.97 2.26
CA ARG A 148 10.40 -7.92 1.38
C ARG A 148 8.92 -7.54 1.31
N TYR A 149 8.40 -7.43 0.09
CA TYR A 149 7.02 -6.99 -0.18
C TYR A 149 6.09 -8.11 -0.65
N GLU A 150 6.62 -9.29 -0.93
CA GLU A 150 5.82 -10.40 -1.43
C GLU A 150 5.60 -11.45 -0.33
N PRO A 151 4.34 -11.87 -0.09
CA PRO A 151 4.05 -12.99 0.79
C PRO A 151 4.62 -14.28 0.17
N LEU A 152 4.94 -15.25 1.02
CA LEU A 152 5.30 -16.59 0.55
C LEU A 152 4.14 -17.19 -0.27
N SER A 153 4.48 -17.86 -1.36
CA SER A 153 3.51 -18.65 -2.11
C SER A 153 3.05 -19.87 -1.30
N ASN A 154 1.90 -20.44 -1.67
CA ASN A 154 1.39 -21.63 -0.98
C ASN A 154 2.37 -22.81 -1.05
N GLU A 155 3.15 -22.91 -2.13
CA GLU A 155 4.18 -23.92 -2.34
C GLU A 155 5.35 -23.72 -1.37
N GLU A 156 5.85 -22.48 -1.23
CA GLU A 156 6.92 -22.16 -0.29
C GLU A 156 6.49 -22.42 1.16
N ILE A 157 5.23 -22.16 1.50
CA ILE A 157 4.66 -22.44 2.82
C ILE A 157 4.66 -23.94 3.10
N LYS A 158 4.19 -24.77 2.14
CA LYS A 158 4.18 -26.22 2.25
C LYS A 158 5.58 -26.82 2.38
N LEU A 159 6.59 -26.18 1.77
CA LEU A 159 7.99 -26.61 1.87
C LEU A 159 8.62 -26.21 3.21
N LYS A 160 8.19 -25.09 3.79
CA LYS A 160 8.80 -24.52 5.01
C LYS A 160 8.22 -25.10 6.30
N TYR A 161 6.92 -25.46 6.31
CA TYR A 161 6.21 -25.86 7.50
C TYR A 161 5.70 -27.31 7.41
N PRO A 162 5.54 -28.02 8.56
CA PRO A 162 4.84 -29.30 8.61
C PRO A 162 3.44 -29.19 7.99
N ALA A 163 2.96 -30.27 7.35
CA ALA A 163 1.72 -30.28 6.55
C ALA A 163 0.50 -29.71 7.29
N GLU A 164 0.30 -30.11 8.54
CA GLU A 164 -0.82 -29.65 9.38
C GLU A 164 -0.80 -28.12 9.60
N ILE A 165 0.40 -27.56 9.84
CA ILE A 165 0.60 -26.14 10.04
C ILE A 165 0.40 -25.39 8.72
N ALA A 166 0.99 -25.90 7.63
CA ALA A 166 0.87 -25.30 6.29
C ALA A 166 -0.58 -25.21 5.83
N GLU A 167 -1.35 -26.29 5.97
CA GLU A 167 -2.76 -26.32 5.61
C GLU A 167 -3.59 -25.32 6.40
N ARG A 168 -3.36 -25.22 7.71
CA ARG A 168 -4.06 -24.29 8.59
C ARG A 168 -3.78 -22.84 8.20
N LEU A 169 -2.52 -22.50 7.97
CA LEU A 169 -2.10 -21.16 7.57
C LEU A 169 -2.66 -20.77 6.20
N ILE A 170 -2.58 -21.66 5.20
CA ILE A 170 -3.16 -21.43 3.86
C ILE A 170 -4.67 -21.25 3.95
N LYS A 171 -5.36 -22.05 4.75
CA LYS A 171 -6.81 -21.93 4.96
C LYS A 171 -7.17 -20.55 5.55
N GLN A 172 -6.48 -20.12 6.61
CA GLN A 172 -6.71 -18.81 7.23
C GLN A 172 -6.45 -17.65 6.25
N ALA A 173 -5.34 -17.73 5.48
CA ALA A 173 -5.02 -16.71 4.49
C ALA A 173 -6.11 -16.61 3.41
N ASN A 174 -6.59 -17.74 2.89
CA ASN A 174 -7.65 -17.79 1.89
C ASN A 174 -8.98 -17.23 2.44
N GLU A 175 -9.33 -17.56 3.70
CA GLU A 175 -10.53 -17.00 4.35
C GLU A 175 -10.44 -15.48 4.46
N ILE A 176 -9.30 -14.93 4.86
CA ILE A 176 -9.08 -13.48 4.93
C ILE A 176 -9.23 -12.83 3.55
N ASP A 177 -8.63 -13.43 2.51
CA ASP A 177 -8.70 -12.92 1.14
C ASP A 177 -10.15 -12.94 0.60
N VAL A 178 -10.92 -14.00 0.89
CA VAL A 178 -12.35 -14.10 0.52
C VAL A 178 -13.18 -13.04 1.24
N LEU A 179 -13.05 -12.94 2.56
CA LEU A 179 -13.80 -11.99 3.37
C LEU A 179 -13.43 -10.53 3.03
N SER A 180 -12.15 -10.24 2.75
CA SER A 180 -11.72 -8.91 2.33
C SER A 180 -12.34 -8.48 1.02
N LYS A 181 -12.48 -9.41 0.06
CA LYS A 181 -13.16 -9.15 -1.23
C LYS A 181 -14.66 -9.02 -1.07
N GLU A 182 -15.27 -9.90 -0.29
CA GLU A 182 -16.72 -9.93 -0.07
C GLU A 182 -17.20 -8.66 0.63
N TYR A 183 -16.51 -8.25 1.69
CA TYR A 183 -16.95 -7.11 2.48
C TYR A 183 -16.42 -5.78 1.95
N ASN A 184 -15.28 -5.74 1.29
CA ASN A 184 -14.65 -4.53 0.72
C ASN A 184 -14.78 -3.30 1.63
N SER A 185 -14.41 -3.47 2.91
CA SER A 185 -14.64 -2.48 3.96
C SER A 185 -13.37 -2.22 4.78
N ASP A 186 -12.99 -0.97 4.93
CA ASP A 186 -11.85 -0.53 5.75
C ASP A 186 -11.99 -0.92 7.23
N LYS A 187 -13.23 -1.19 7.70
CA LYS A 187 -13.46 -1.70 9.05
C LYS A 187 -13.09 -3.18 9.21
N PHE A 188 -13.02 -3.94 8.11
CA PHE A 188 -12.58 -5.33 8.14
C PHE A 188 -11.10 -5.46 7.81
N SER A 189 -10.64 -4.83 6.71
CA SER A 189 -9.28 -4.95 6.20
C SER A 189 -8.88 -3.70 5.42
N ILE A 190 -7.70 -3.14 5.70
CA ILE A 190 -7.15 -1.99 4.97
C ILE A 190 -5.91 -2.45 4.21
N ASN A 191 -5.99 -2.42 2.88
CA ASN A 191 -4.86 -2.72 2.01
C ASN A 191 -3.94 -1.50 1.88
N ILE A 192 -2.71 -1.62 2.38
CA ILE A 192 -1.68 -0.60 2.25
C ILE A 192 -0.81 -0.96 1.05
N LYS A 193 -0.84 -0.11 0.00
CA LYS A 193 0.08 -0.20 -1.13
C LYS A 193 1.13 0.89 -1.00
N GLN A 194 2.37 0.50 -0.75
CA GLN A 194 3.50 1.41 -0.79
C GLN A 194 4.11 1.39 -2.20
N GLN A 195 4.18 2.56 -2.85
CA GLN A 195 4.87 2.74 -4.11
C GLN A 195 6.16 3.51 -3.85
N LEU A 196 7.30 2.87 -4.09
CA LEU A 196 8.61 3.51 -3.97
C LEU A 196 9.05 4.05 -5.32
N PHE A 197 9.24 5.36 -5.41
CA PHE A 197 9.79 6.02 -6.58
C PHE A 197 11.27 6.31 -6.35
N ILE A 198 12.14 5.73 -7.20
CA ILE A 198 13.57 6.03 -7.15
C ILE A 198 13.83 7.32 -7.93
N THR A 199 14.25 8.36 -7.23
CA THR A 199 14.69 9.62 -7.85
C THR A 199 16.19 9.81 -7.70
N LYS A 200 16.81 10.47 -8.68
CA LYS A 200 18.23 10.88 -8.61
C LYS A 200 18.40 12.26 -7.97
N LYS A 201 17.31 13.00 -7.77
CA LYS A 201 17.32 14.32 -7.16
C LYS A 201 17.11 14.21 -5.67
N LYS A 202 18.09 14.62 -4.90
CA LYS A 202 18.06 14.57 -3.43
C LYS A 202 16.94 15.45 -2.83
N SER A 203 16.54 16.53 -3.52
CA SER A 203 15.43 17.40 -3.12
C SER A 203 14.05 16.75 -3.19
N ASP A 204 13.90 15.71 -4.02
CA ASP A 204 12.62 15.05 -4.29
C ASP A 204 12.53 13.67 -3.60
N ALA A 205 13.49 13.38 -2.70
CA ALA A 205 13.60 12.12 -2.00
C ALA A 205 13.19 12.28 -0.54
N ASP A 206 12.20 11.50 -0.10
CA ASP A 206 11.81 11.44 1.32
C ASP A 206 12.89 10.75 2.17
N PHE A 207 13.67 9.86 1.57
CA PHE A 207 14.84 9.22 2.19
C PHE A 207 15.89 8.84 1.13
N THR A 208 17.14 8.68 1.58
CA THR A 208 18.26 8.35 0.69
C THR A 208 18.74 6.93 0.96
N VAL A 209 18.79 6.09 -0.09
CA VAL A 209 19.34 4.72 -0.02
C VAL A 209 20.73 4.70 -0.63
N LYS A 210 21.71 4.19 0.10
CA LYS A 210 23.06 3.95 -0.41
C LYS A 210 23.19 2.49 -0.84
N VAL A 211 23.65 2.26 -2.08
CA VAL A 211 23.92 0.90 -2.56
C VAL A 211 25.21 0.41 -1.90
N ASP A 212 25.09 -0.59 -1.03
CA ASP A 212 26.23 -1.30 -0.45
C ASP A 212 26.49 -2.57 -1.29
N ARG A 213 27.66 -2.61 -1.92
CA ARG A 213 28.09 -3.76 -2.75
C ARG A 213 28.54 -4.95 -1.92
N THR A 214 28.74 -4.80 -0.63
CA THR A 214 29.17 -5.85 0.31
C THR A 214 28.01 -6.49 1.05
N SER A 215 26.79 -5.96 0.90
CA SER A 215 25.58 -6.51 1.50
C SER A 215 25.19 -7.85 0.87
N ASN A 216 24.92 -8.85 1.70
CA ASN A 216 24.38 -10.15 1.27
C ASN A 216 22.91 -10.10 0.83
N ASN A 217 22.22 -8.97 1.05
CA ASN A 217 20.84 -8.76 0.65
C ASN A 217 20.77 -8.29 -0.80
N LYS A 218 20.27 -9.14 -1.68
CA LYS A 218 20.06 -8.80 -3.09
C LYS A 218 18.72 -8.08 -3.25
N VAL A 219 18.75 -6.84 -3.74
CA VAL A 219 17.53 -6.16 -4.23
C VAL A 219 17.31 -6.63 -5.67
N ALA A 220 16.25 -7.40 -5.89
CA ALA A 220 15.83 -7.78 -7.23
C ALA A 220 14.88 -6.71 -7.79
N PHE A 221 15.27 -6.09 -8.91
CA PHE A 221 14.34 -5.24 -9.68
C PHE A 221 13.49 -6.17 -10.56
N ILE A 222 12.23 -6.36 -10.19
CA ILE A 222 11.27 -7.07 -11.03
C ILE A 222 10.71 -6.06 -12.03
N LYS A 223 10.92 -6.31 -13.33
CA LYS A 223 10.22 -5.58 -14.39
C LYS A 223 8.76 -6.02 -14.39
N GLU A 224 7.90 -5.20 -13.82
CA GLU A 224 6.46 -5.39 -13.97
C GLU A 224 6.08 -5.03 -15.42
N LEU A 225 5.48 -5.97 -16.13
CA LEU A 225 4.90 -5.71 -17.46
C LEU A 225 3.65 -4.85 -17.27
N LYS A 226 3.80 -3.54 -17.34
CA LYS A 226 2.66 -2.62 -17.36
C LYS A 226 1.94 -2.73 -18.70
N ASN A 227 0.60 -2.62 -18.65
CA ASN A 227 -0.20 -2.57 -19.87
C ASN A 227 0.33 -1.42 -20.76
N PRO A 228 0.63 -1.68 -22.04
CA PRO A 228 1.08 -0.64 -22.97
C PRO A 228 0.18 0.59 -23.02
N SER A 229 -1.13 0.41 -22.84
CA SER A 229 -2.11 1.51 -22.76
C SER A 229 -1.86 2.49 -21.60
N ASP A 230 -1.25 2.03 -20.51
CA ASP A 230 -0.95 2.86 -19.33
C ASP A 230 0.37 3.62 -19.48
N THR A 231 1.31 3.03 -20.19
CA THR A 231 2.66 3.57 -20.38
C THR A 231 2.79 4.41 -21.64
N HIS A 232 2.09 4.04 -22.72
CA HIS A 232 2.12 4.67 -24.05
C HIS A 232 0.72 5.18 -24.44
N LYS A 233 0.18 6.08 -23.64
CA LYS A 233 -1.22 6.54 -23.73
C LYS A 233 -1.51 7.58 -24.85
N TYR A 234 -0.48 8.08 -25.53
CA TYR A 234 -0.64 9.13 -26.53
C TYR A 234 -0.72 8.53 -27.93
N SER A 235 -1.81 8.79 -28.63
CA SER A 235 -1.88 8.58 -30.08
C SER A 235 -1.00 9.61 -30.80
N TYR A 236 -0.75 9.40 -32.09
CA TYR A 236 0.02 10.33 -32.93
C TYR A 236 -0.49 11.78 -32.84
N ASN A 237 -1.80 11.97 -32.96
CA ASN A 237 -2.41 13.31 -32.85
C ASN A 237 -2.34 13.88 -31.42
N ASN A 238 -2.48 13.04 -30.41
CA ASN A 238 -2.39 13.48 -29.02
C ASN A 238 -0.98 13.95 -28.65
N VAL A 239 0.07 13.40 -29.27
CA VAL A 239 1.45 13.92 -29.11
C VAL A 239 1.53 15.36 -29.61
N ILE A 240 0.99 15.65 -30.81
CA ILE A 240 1.01 17.00 -31.38
C ILE A 240 0.28 18.00 -30.47
N THR A 241 -0.90 17.62 -29.99
CA THR A 241 -1.69 18.46 -29.08
C THR A 241 -0.92 18.70 -27.77
N ALA A 242 -0.38 17.67 -27.14
CA ALA A 242 0.32 17.79 -25.88
C ALA A 242 1.62 18.62 -25.98
N VAL A 243 2.35 18.51 -27.08
CA VAL A 243 3.55 19.34 -27.31
C VAL A 243 3.18 20.80 -27.51
N ASN A 244 2.15 21.10 -28.31
CA ASN A 244 1.68 22.49 -28.51
C ASN A 244 1.17 23.12 -27.22
N GLU A 245 0.41 22.39 -26.41
CA GLU A 245 -0.04 22.87 -25.09
C GLU A 245 1.13 23.22 -24.18
N ARG A 246 2.19 22.38 -24.17
CA ARG A 246 3.38 22.64 -23.36
C ARG A 246 4.22 23.79 -23.87
N LEU A 247 4.37 23.94 -25.18
CA LEU A 247 5.02 25.09 -25.78
C LEU A 247 4.33 26.39 -25.33
N ASN A 248 2.99 26.42 -25.38
CA ASN A 248 2.20 27.55 -24.94
C ASN A 248 2.36 27.81 -23.42
N LYS A 249 2.23 26.78 -22.57
CA LYS A 249 2.39 26.91 -21.12
C LYS A 249 3.76 27.42 -20.68
N GLN A 250 4.82 27.03 -21.42
CA GLN A 250 6.19 27.43 -21.12
C GLN A 250 6.64 28.70 -21.85
N ASN A 251 5.72 29.36 -22.59
CA ASN A 251 6.03 30.51 -23.46
C ASN A 251 7.23 30.24 -24.40
N LEU A 252 7.39 28.99 -24.83
CA LEU A 252 8.47 28.56 -25.70
C LEU A 252 8.01 28.61 -27.16
N LYS A 253 8.57 29.54 -27.93
CA LYS A 253 8.21 29.71 -29.34
C LYS A 253 9.09 28.87 -30.25
N LEU A 254 8.47 27.93 -30.98
CA LEU A 254 9.13 27.25 -32.09
C LEU A 254 9.16 28.14 -33.34
N TYR A 255 10.34 28.45 -33.85
CA TYR A 255 10.53 29.31 -35.00
C TYR A 255 10.35 28.52 -36.33
N TYR A 256 9.13 28.00 -36.49
CA TYR A 256 8.72 27.31 -37.72
C TYR A 256 7.21 27.56 -37.94
N THR A 257 6.86 27.99 -39.16
CA THR A 257 5.45 28.19 -39.55
C THR A 257 5.00 26.94 -40.33
N PRO A 258 3.94 26.25 -39.94
CA PRO A 258 2.85 26.65 -39.05
C PRO A 258 2.98 26.15 -37.59
N GLY A 259 4.17 25.99 -37.02
CA GLY A 259 4.39 25.50 -35.65
C GLY A 259 4.61 23.99 -35.59
N PHE A 260 4.44 23.39 -34.39
CA PHE A 260 4.62 21.96 -34.21
C PHE A 260 3.40 21.21 -34.80
N ASN A 261 3.63 20.45 -35.84
CA ASN A 261 2.60 19.77 -36.63
C ASN A 261 3.04 18.36 -37.04
N GLN A 262 2.22 17.68 -37.83
CA GLN A 262 2.48 16.31 -38.29
C GLN A 262 3.83 16.18 -39.03
N TYR A 263 4.20 17.17 -39.83
CA TYR A 263 5.46 17.17 -40.55
C TYR A 263 6.65 17.19 -39.59
N VAL A 264 6.65 18.09 -38.62
CA VAL A 264 7.71 18.19 -37.61
C VAL A 264 7.79 16.91 -36.75
N LEU A 265 6.65 16.34 -36.36
CA LEU A 265 6.62 15.08 -35.61
C LEU A 265 7.21 13.93 -36.42
N ASN A 266 6.91 13.81 -37.71
CA ASN A 266 7.50 12.78 -38.57
C ASN A 266 9.02 12.96 -38.72
N LEU A 267 9.51 14.18 -38.91
CA LEU A 267 10.95 14.45 -38.93
C LEU A 267 11.65 13.96 -37.66
N ILE A 268 11.06 14.13 -36.52
CA ILE A 268 11.58 13.67 -35.21
C ILE A 268 11.55 12.14 -35.15
N ILE A 269 10.43 11.53 -35.51
CA ILE A 269 10.25 10.08 -35.48
C ILE A 269 11.30 9.40 -36.37
N ASP A 270 11.51 9.92 -37.57
CA ASP A 270 12.44 9.36 -38.55
C ASP A 270 13.91 9.62 -38.17
N PHE A 271 14.22 10.83 -37.71
CA PHE A 271 15.59 11.20 -37.37
C PHE A 271 16.12 10.43 -36.17
N TYR A 272 15.32 10.29 -35.12
CA TYR A 272 15.70 9.60 -33.88
C TYR A 272 15.33 8.12 -33.87
N ASP A 273 14.77 7.57 -34.95
CA ASP A 273 14.28 6.19 -35.06
C ASP A 273 13.35 5.80 -33.87
N ILE A 274 12.46 6.72 -33.54
CA ILE A 274 11.61 6.64 -32.33
C ILE A 274 10.80 5.35 -32.25
N LYS A 275 10.34 4.82 -33.40
CA LYS A 275 9.55 3.59 -33.47
C LYS A 275 10.29 2.35 -32.95
N ARG A 276 11.62 2.38 -32.93
CA ARG A 276 12.48 1.29 -32.41
C ARG A 276 12.85 1.47 -30.93
N ILE A 277 12.47 2.56 -30.32
CA ILE A 277 12.83 2.85 -28.92
C ILE A 277 11.66 2.53 -28.00
N PRO A 278 11.66 1.37 -27.26
CA PRO A 278 10.55 0.95 -26.40
C PRO A 278 10.20 1.93 -25.28
N LYS A 279 11.11 2.83 -24.94
CA LYS A 279 10.89 3.90 -23.96
C LYS A 279 9.93 4.98 -24.47
N TYR A 280 9.91 5.21 -25.80
CA TYR A 280 9.19 6.31 -26.43
C TYR A 280 7.96 5.86 -27.21
N SER A 281 8.02 4.67 -27.81
CA SER A 281 6.91 4.15 -28.61
C SER A 281 6.61 2.69 -28.31
N TYR A 282 5.36 2.31 -28.50
CA TYR A 282 4.88 0.95 -28.46
C TYR A 282 4.10 0.61 -29.72
N GLU A 283 4.43 -0.52 -30.33
CA GLU A 283 3.80 -1.01 -31.55
C GLU A 283 2.63 -1.94 -31.20
N HIS A 284 1.45 -1.61 -31.70
CA HIS A 284 0.27 -2.46 -31.65
C HIS A 284 0.12 -3.18 -32.97
N ILE A 285 0.10 -4.52 -32.94
CA ILE A 285 -0.08 -5.37 -34.14
C ILE A 285 -1.46 -6.01 -34.04
N ILE A 286 -2.36 -5.63 -34.95
CA ILE A 286 -3.72 -6.22 -35.06
C ILE A 286 -3.85 -6.81 -36.45
N GLY A 287 -3.68 -8.13 -36.56
CA GLY A 287 -3.62 -8.81 -37.86
C GLY A 287 -2.40 -8.35 -38.67
N LYS A 288 -2.65 -7.72 -39.83
CA LYS A 288 -1.59 -7.12 -40.70
C LYS A 288 -1.41 -5.62 -40.45
N GLN A 289 -2.16 -5.02 -39.56
CA GLN A 289 -2.12 -3.58 -39.33
C GLN A 289 -1.19 -3.25 -38.17
N HIS A 290 -0.27 -2.33 -38.40
CA HIS A 290 0.69 -1.82 -37.43
C HIS A 290 0.30 -0.40 -37.03
N SER A 291 0.13 -0.14 -35.73
CA SER A 291 -0.14 1.18 -35.18
C SER A 291 0.78 1.47 -33.99
N PHE A 292 1.10 2.75 -33.77
CA PHE A 292 2.00 3.14 -32.70
C PHE A 292 1.30 4.06 -31.72
N THR A 293 1.57 3.84 -30.43
CA THR A 293 1.27 4.78 -29.34
C THR A 293 2.57 5.23 -28.67
N TYR A 294 2.52 6.38 -28.02
CA TYR A 294 3.70 7.06 -27.52
C TYR A 294 3.59 7.33 -26.01
N SER A 295 4.76 7.34 -25.36
CA SER A 295 4.86 7.57 -23.93
C SER A 295 4.92 9.05 -23.58
N GLN A 296 4.67 9.36 -22.28
CA GLN A 296 4.91 10.69 -21.73
C GLN A 296 6.38 11.13 -21.89
N GLN A 297 7.32 10.18 -21.78
CA GLN A 297 8.75 10.43 -21.91
C GLN A 297 9.15 10.86 -23.33
N PHE A 298 8.38 10.47 -24.34
CA PHE A 298 8.59 10.96 -25.70
C PHE A 298 8.23 12.44 -25.83
N ILE A 299 7.13 12.87 -25.21
CA ILE A 299 6.73 14.29 -25.18
C ILE A 299 7.80 15.12 -24.44
N ASP A 300 8.29 14.61 -23.30
CA ASP A 300 9.35 15.27 -22.54
C ASP A 300 10.64 15.40 -23.38
N PHE A 301 11.03 14.33 -24.07
CA PHE A 301 12.15 14.34 -24.99
C PHE A 301 12.01 15.37 -26.10
N ILE A 302 10.83 15.47 -26.76
CA ILE A 302 10.57 16.48 -27.80
C ILE A 302 10.75 17.89 -27.22
N MET A 303 10.20 18.15 -26.03
CA MET A 303 10.30 19.45 -25.38
C MET A 303 11.75 19.82 -25.05
N ASP A 304 12.55 18.85 -24.58
CA ASP A 304 13.95 19.07 -24.24
C ASP A 304 14.79 19.34 -25.50
N GLU A 305 14.52 18.64 -26.60
CA GLU A 305 15.20 18.88 -27.89
C GLU A 305 14.85 20.27 -28.45
N ILE A 306 13.58 20.66 -28.41
CA ILE A 306 13.17 22.02 -28.86
C ILE A 306 13.82 23.11 -27.99
N LYS A 307 13.98 22.91 -26.68
CA LYS A 307 14.61 23.88 -25.78
C LYS A 307 16.08 24.13 -26.09
N LYS A 308 16.80 23.14 -26.61
CA LYS A 308 18.23 23.28 -26.96
C LYS A 308 18.47 24.34 -28.01
N ASP A 309 17.66 24.36 -29.07
CA ASP A 309 17.74 25.36 -30.15
C ASP A 309 16.38 25.62 -30.81
N PRO A 310 15.51 26.39 -30.18
CA PRO A 310 14.15 26.63 -30.68
C PRO A 310 14.11 27.30 -32.08
N LYS A 311 15.19 28.00 -32.43
CA LYS A 311 15.28 28.75 -33.74
C LYS A 311 15.61 27.84 -34.90
N ASN A 312 16.56 26.96 -34.73
CA ASN A 312 17.09 26.15 -35.87
C ASN A 312 16.66 24.68 -35.79
N PHE A 313 15.89 24.28 -34.76
CA PHE A 313 15.50 22.89 -34.49
C PHE A 313 14.96 22.17 -35.73
N VAL A 314 13.93 22.73 -36.36
CA VAL A 314 13.31 22.11 -37.54
C VAL A 314 14.23 22.09 -38.78
N GLU A 315 14.98 23.15 -39.00
CA GLU A 315 15.92 23.21 -40.14
C GLU A 315 17.10 22.23 -39.97
N SER A 316 17.57 22.03 -38.75
CA SER A 316 18.59 21.04 -38.42
C SER A 316 18.09 19.62 -38.69
N LEU A 317 16.87 19.29 -38.29
CA LEU A 317 16.24 18.00 -38.59
C LEU A 317 16.06 17.77 -40.08
N LYS A 318 15.62 18.78 -40.84
CA LYS A 318 15.49 18.68 -42.30
C LYS A 318 16.82 18.40 -43.01
N LYS A 319 17.89 19.10 -42.61
CA LYS A 319 19.22 18.91 -43.20
C LYS A 319 19.77 17.52 -42.92
N SER A 320 19.54 17.02 -41.71
CA SER A 320 20.04 15.72 -41.28
C SER A 320 19.29 14.55 -41.89
N ASN A 321 17.97 14.66 -42.06
CA ASN A 321 17.14 13.64 -42.73
C ASN A 321 17.37 13.58 -44.25
N LYS A 322 17.89 14.64 -44.91
CA LYS A 322 18.29 14.61 -46.34
C LYS A 322 19.61 13.93 -46.58
N LYS A 323 20.42 13.70 -45.55
CA LYS A 323 21.75 13.04 -45.66
C LYS A 323 21.70 11.54 -45.31
N ARG A 324 20.55 11.02 -44.88
CA ARG A 324 20.25 9.60 -44.71
C ARG A 324 19.49 9.07 -45.92
#